data_50c94c779a2ee86597697bbc7780d482
#
_entry.id   50c94c779a2ee86597697bbc7780d482
#
_cell.length_a   1.000
_cell.length_b   1.000
_cell.length_c   1.000
_cell.angle_alpha   90.00
_cell.angle_beta   90.00
_cell.angle_gamma   90.00
#
_symmetry.space_group_name_H-M   'P 1'
#
loop_
_entity.id
_entity.type
_entity.pdbx_description
1 polymer ?
#
loop_
_entity_poly.entity_id
_entity_poly.type
_entity_poly.pdbx_seq_one_letter_code
_entity_poly.pdbx_strand_id
1 'polypeptide(L)'
;MEIKNKKVLVTGGLGSLGSGVVEALSKRGADVIIFDRVKSDSLNAYKVDVTNEKEIVKVMNELDRIDILINCAGEIYSEPLLNIMNREHHSFGSWSRVINNNLNSCFLMSTYVAQKMAETRTKGVIINFSSVSAEGNMGQAAYSAAKAGVESFTKVLAKELGMFKIRACVIAPGFIDTPSTKKALSESMIDYWKKKTPLRKLGKMENIISTIEFIIENDYLSGTVLHIDGGLTL
;
A
#
# COMPACT_ATOMS: atom_id res chain seq x y z
N MET A 1 5.04 -14.55 12.50
CA MET A 1 4.17 -14.25 13.69
C MET A 1 2.78 -14.74 13.37
N GLU A 2 2.00 -15.20 14.35
CA GLU A 2 0.58 -15.54 14.13
C GLU A 2 -0.27 -14.28 13.92
N ILE A 3 -1.32 -14.37 13.08
CA ILE A 3 -2.22 -13.24 12.79
C ILE A 3 -3.26 -13.04 13.89
N LYS A 4 -3.73 -14.14 14.49
CA LYS A 4 -4.77 -14.12 15.52
C LYS A 4 -4.39 -13.22 16.70
N ASN A 5 -5.33 -12.36 17.13
CA ASN A 5 -5.16 -11.41 18.24
C ASN A 5 -4.07 -10.33 18.00
N LYS A 6 -3.66 -10.09 16.76
CA LYS A 6 -2.75 -8.99 16.40
C LYS A 6 -3.55 -7.73 16.09
N LYS A 7 -3.04 -6.58 16.56
CA LYS A 7 -3.54 -5.27 16.15
C LYS A 7 -2.94 -4.88 14.81
N VAL A 8 -3.80 -4.80 13.80
CA VAL A 8 -3.43 -4.51 12.42
C VAL A 8 -4.00 -3.16 12.01
N LEU A 9 -3.14 -2.21 11.70
CA LEU A 9 -3.55 -0.93 11.14
C LEU A 9 -3.49 -0.98 9.61
N VAL A 10 -4.60 -0.72 8.95
CA VAL A 10 -4.73 -0.67 7.50
C VAL A 10 -5.07 0.76 7.06
N THR A 11 -4.21 1.41 6.31
CA THR A 11 -4.52 2.70 5.69
C THR A 11 -5.27 2.50 4.37
N GLY A 12 -6.25 3.35 4.08
CA GLY A 12 -7.12 3.17 2.91
C GLY A 12 -7.97 1.89 3.01
N GLY A 13 -8.31 1.47 4.23
CA GLY A 13 -8.99 0.21 4.49
C GLY A 13 -10.42 0.11 3.98
N LEU A 14 -11.02 1.23 3.54
CA LEU A 14 -12.33 1.26 2.88
C LEU A 14 -12.21 1.25 1.35
N GLY A 15 -11.00 1.34 0.80
CA GLY A 15 -10.72 1.24 -0.63
C GLY A 15 -10.78 -0.21 -1.14
N SER A 16 -10.70 -0.39 -2.46
CA SER A 16 -10.89 -1.70 -3.11
C SER A 16 -9.89 -2.78 -2.69
N LEU A 17 -8.62 -2.45 -2.50
CA LEU A 17 -7.63 -3.39 -1.98
C LEU A 17 -7.72 -3.49 -0.46
N GLY A 18 -7.78 -2.34 0.21
CA GLY A 18 -7.80 -2.27 1.67
C GLY A 18 -8.97 -3.02 2.30
N SER A 19 -10.18 -2.91 1.73
CA SER A 19 -11.36 -3.61 2.25
C SER A 19 -11.23 -5.13 2.19
N GLY A 20 -10.66 -5.66 1.12
CA GLY A 20 -10.36 -7.09 1.01
C GLY A 20 -9.32 -7.56 2.02
N VAL A 21 -8.30 -6.73 2.28
CA VAL A 21 -7.29 -6.99 3.31
C VAL A 21 -7.91 -6.97 4.71
N VAL A 22 -8.72 -5.95 5.02
CA VAL A 22 -9.45 -5.83 6.30
C VAL A 22 -10.32 -7.06 6.53
N GLU A 23 -11.14 -7.44 5.55
CA GLU A 23 -12.02 -8.61 5.66
C GLU A 23 -11.23 -9.91 5.91
N ALA A 24 -10.17 -10.13 5.15
CA ALA A 24 -9.37 -11.35 5.26
C ALA A 24 -8.68 -11.47 6.62
N LEU A 25 -8.03 -10.40 7.09
CA LEU A 25 -7.32 -10.42 8.36
C LEU A 25 -8.27 -10.48 9.57
N SER A 26 -9.45 -9.84 9.48
CA SER A 26 -10.50 -9.98 10.49
C SER A 26 -11.00 -11.43 10.58
N LYS A 27 -11.20 -12.12 9.45
CA LYS A 27 -11.55 -13.56 9.42
C LYS A 27 -10.47 -14.45 10.05
N ARG A 28 -9.21 -14.01 10.01
CA ARG A 28 -8.07 -14.68 10.69
C ARG A 28 -7.96 -14.35 12.17
N GLY A 29 -8.90 -13.55 12.70
CA GLY A 29 -8.97 -13.18 14.11
C GLY A 29 -8.04 -12.04 14.52
N ALA A 30 -7.61 -11.21 13.57
CA ALA A 30 -6.92 -9.95 13.87
C ALA A 30 -7.89 -8.88 14.39
N ASP A 31 -7.39 -8.01 15.26
CA ASP A 31 -8.05 -6.75 15.65
C ASP A 31 -7.63 -5.67 14.64
N VAL A 32 -8.50 -5.43 13.63
CA VAL A 32 -8.17 -4.54 12.51
C VAL A 32 -8.66 -3.13 12.78
N ILE A 33 -7.73 -2.18 12.71
CA ILE A 33 -7.96 -0.74 12.80
C ILE A 33 -7.86 -0.15 11.39
N ILE A 34 -8.79 0.70 11.01
CA ILE A 34 -8.87 1.31 9.68
C ILE A 34 -8.59 2.81 9.78
N PHE A 35 -7.64 3.31 9.00
CA PHE A 35 -7.48 4.74 8.72
C PHE A 35 -7.92 5.02 7.29
N ASP A 36 -8.94 5.86 7.12
CA ASP A 36 -9.43 6.25 5.80
C ASP A 36 -9.93 7.70 5.82
N ARG A 37 -9.90 8.36 4.68
CA ARG A 37 -10.47 9.72 4.52
C ARG A 37 -12.00 9.71 4.56
N VAL A 38 -12.60 8.58 4.24
CA VAL A 38 -14.06 8.37 4.29
C VAL A 38 -14.46 8.00 5.70
N LYS A 39 -15.55 8.59 6.20
CA LYS A 39 -16.15 8.20 7.47
C LYS A 39 -16.83 6.84 7.32
N SER A 40 -16.66 5.99 8.32
CA SER A 40 -17.36 4.71 8.43
C SER A 40 -17.98 4.61 9.84
N ASP A 41 -19.11 3.91 9.94
CA ASP A 41 -19.73 3.60 11.23
C ASP A 41 -19.16 2.33 11.88
N SER A 42 -18.13 1.73 11.29
CA SER A 42 -17.39 0.63 11.91
C SER A 42 -16.68 1.10 13.18
N LEU A 43 -16.76 0.31 14.25
CA LEU A 43 -16.20 0.65 15.56
C LEU A 43 -14.69 0.94 15.54
N ASN A 44 -13.93 0.28 14.63
CA ASN A 44 -12.48 0.42 14.54
C ASN A 44 -12.04 1.26 13.32
N ALA A 45 -12.92 2.08 12.75
CA ALA A 45 -12.59 2.95 11.62
C ALA A 45 -12.47 4.41 12.07
N TYR A 46 -11.29 4.96 11.84
CA TYR A 46 -10.98 6.35 12.11
C TYR A 46 -10.95 7.15 10.79
N LYS A 47 -11.65 8.29 10.77
CA LYS A 47 -11.51 9.24 9.67
C LYS A 47 -10.20 9.98 9.81
N VAL A 48 -9.21 9.63 8.99
CA VAL A 48 -7.85 10.20 9.03
C VAL A 48 -7.37 10.41 7.60
N ASP A 49 -6.93 11.63 7.29
CA ASP A 49 -6.13 11.87 6.09
C ASP A 49 -4.66 11.54 6.42
N VAL A 50 -4.18 10.43 5.87
CA VAL A 50 -2.80 9.96 6.09
C VAL A 50 -1.72 10.82 5.41
N THR A 51 -2.11 11.89 4.73
CA THR A 51 -1.21 12.96 4.27
C THR A 51 -1.15 14.13 5.25
N ASN A 52 -2.00 14.13 6.27
CA ASN A 52 -2.06 15.16 7.30
C ASN A 52 -1.44 14.65 8.61
N GLU A 53 -0.22 15.07 8.86
CA GLU A 53 0.55 14.67 10.05
C GLU A 53 -0.19 14.93 11.37
N LYS A 54 -0.90 16.07 11.49
CA LYS A 54 -1.62 16.43 12.72
C LYS A 54 -2.77 15.47 13.00
N GLU A 55 -3.48 15.01 11.96
CA GLU A 55 -4.54 14.01 12.11
C GLU A 55 -3.98 12.66 12.52
N ILE A 56 -2.85 12.25 11.92
CA ILE A 56 -2.15 11.01 12.29
C ILE A 56 -1.75 11.05 13.76
N VAL A 57 -1.05 12.10 14.20
CA VAL A 57 -0.58 12.24 15.59
C VAL A 57 -1.73 12.16 16.58
N LYS A 58 -2.84 12.86 16.28
CA LYS A 58 -4.02 12.86 17.15
C LYS A 58 -4.52 11.43 17.39
N VAL A 59 -4.74 10.65 16.34
CA VAL A 59 -5.31 9.28 16.49
C VAL A 59 -4.27 8.29 17.00
N MET A 60 -2.98 8.43 16.59
CA MET A 60 -1.91 7.56 17.09
C MET A 60 -1.72 7.66 18.61
N ASN A 61 -2.05 8.80 19.23
CA ASN A 61 -2.02 8.96 20.69
C ASN A 61 -3.15 8.20 21.41
N GLU A 62 -4.24 7.88 20.72
CA GLU A 62 -5.35 7.09 21.27
C GLU A 62 -5.08 5.58 21.19
N LEU A 63 -4.12 5.16 20.36
CA LEU A 63 -3.78 3.75 20.15
C LEU A 63 -2.67 3.32 21.11
N ASP A 64 -2.88 2.22 21.80
CA ASP A 64 -1.96 1.65 22.78
C ASP A 64 -0.82 0.84 22.11
N ARG A 65 -1.15 0.05 21.09
CA ARG A 65 -0.22 -0.86 20.40
C ARG A 65 -0.62 -1.08 18.95
N ILE A 66 0.37 -1.34 18.11
CA ILE A 66 0.19 -1.82 16.73
C ILE A 66 1.20 -2.94 16.49
N ASP A 67 0.76 -4.09 15.99
CA ASP A 67 1.63 -5.21 15.63
C ASP A 67 1.97 -5.21 14.15
N ILE A 68 1.04 -4.78 13.30
CA ILE A 68 1.16 -4.84 11.84
C ILE A 68 0.63 -3.53 11.26
N LEU A 69 1.41 -2.91 10.38
CA LEU A 69 0.96 -1.81 9.53
C LEU A 69 0.87 -2.29 8.08
N ILE A 70 -0.25 -1.98 7.42
CA ILE A 70 -0.44 -2.22 6.00
C ILE A 70 -0.81 -0.91 5.31
N ASN A 71 0.13 -0.35 4.56
CA ASN A 71 -0.05 0.91 3.83
C ASN A 71 -0.70 0.65 2.47
N CYS A 72 -2.06 0.60 2.45
CA CYS A 72 -2.85 0.46 1.23
C CYS A 72 -3.35 1.80 0.67
N ALA A 73 -3.27 2.89 1.43
CA ALA A 73 -3.67 4.21 0.95
C ALA A 73 -2.81 4.65 -0.24
N GLY A 74 -3.45 5.19 -1.25
CA GLY A 74 -2.80 5.70 -2.45
C GLY A 74 -3.80 5.95 -3.57
N GLU A 75 -3.33 6.59 -4.62
CA GLU A 75 -4.11 6.83 -5.83
C GLU A 75 -3.29 6.52 -7.08
N ILE A 76 -3.95 5.98 -8.09
CA ILE A 76 -3.39 5.83 -9.43
C ILE A 76 -3.78 7.06 -10.22
N TYR A 77 -2.81 7.71 -10.85
CA TYR A 77 -3.05 8.85 -11.72
C TYR A 77 -2.17 8.76 -12.96
N SER A 78 -2.76 9.05 -14.10
CA SER A 78 -2.09 9.03 -15.40
C SER A 78 -2.24 10.36 -16.08
N GLU A 79 -1.11 10.97 -16.45
CA GLU A 79 -1.00 12.21 -17.19
C GLU A 79 0.32 12.15 -17.99
N PRO A 80 0.31 12.35 -19.33
CA PRO A 80 1.52 12.31 -20.13
C PRO A 80 2.46 13.46 -19.73
N LEU A 81 3.79 13.24 -19.82
CA LEU A 81 4.77 14.29 -19.57
C LEU A 81 4.59 15.48 -20.52
N LEU A 82 4.27 15.21 -21.79
CA LEU A 82 3.99 16.22 -22.79
C LEU A 82 2.72 15.81 -23.58
N ASN A 83 1.82 16.75 -23.73
CA ASN A 83 0.69 16.69 -24.63
C ASN A 83 0.85 17.78 -25.71
N ILE A 84 1.54 17.45 -26.80
CA ILE A 84 1.87 18.41 -27.86
C ILE A 84 0.59 18.94 -28.54
N MET A 85 -0.43 18.11 -28.66
CA MET A 85 -1.73 18.52 -29.28
C MET A 85 -2.39 19.67 -28.53
N ASN A 86 -2.36 19.61 -27.18
CA ASN A 86 -2.94 20.64 -26.30
C ASN A 86 -1.92 21.68 -25.86
N ARG A 87 -0.64 21.55 -26.22
CA ARG A 87 0.47 22.35 -25.71
C ARG A 87 0.56 22.37 -24.18
N GLU A 88 0.30 21.23 -23.57
CA GLU A 88 0.29 21.03 -22.13
C GLU A 88 1.46 20.10 -21.71
N HIS A 89 1.83 20.18 -20.47
CA HIS A 89 2.78 19.26 -19.84
C HIS A 89 2.21 18.74 -18.52
N HIS A 90 2.76 17.67 -18.00
CA HIS A 90 2.40 17.11 -16.70
C HIS A 90 2.46 18.21 -15.63
N SER A 91 1.34 18.47 -14.98
CA SER A 91 1.26 19.58 -14.03
C SER A 91 2.02 19.28 -12.74
N PHE A 92 2.75 20.27 -12.21
CA PHE A 92 3.41 20.14 -10.91
C PHE A 92 2.41 19.90 -9.77
N GLY A 93 1.19 20.42 -9.89
CA GLY A 93 0.11 20.15 -8.93
C GLY A 93 -0.29 18.67 -8.90
N SER A 94 -0.49 18.04 -10.07
CA SER A 94 -0.76 16.59 -10.17
C SER A 94 0.41 15.76 -9.65
N TRP A 95 1.65 16.13 -10.03
CA TRP A 95 2.86 15.50 -9.52
C TRP A 95 2.90 15.50 -7.99
N SER A 96 2.79 16.70 -7.38
CA SER A 96 2.89 16.87 -5.92
C SER A 96 1.78 16.12 -5.18
N ARG A 97 0.55 16.15 -5.70
CA ARG A 97 -0.58 15.41 -5.14
C ARG A 97 -0.34 13.90 -5.15
N VAL A 98 0.14 13.36 -6.27
CA VAL A 98 0.39 11.91 -6.41
C VAL A 98 1.54 11.46 -5.50
N ILE A 99 2.64 12.24 -5.44
CA ILE A 99 3.75 11.98 -4.52
C ILE A 99 3.25 12.02 -3.07
N ASN A 100 2.45 13.02 -2.72
CA ASN A 100 1.93 13.16 -1.36
C ASN A 100 1.04 11.99 -0.95
N ASN A 101 0.12 11.58 -1.83
CA ASN A 101 -0.82 10.49 -1.53
C ASN A 101 -0.20 9.09 -1.53
N ASN A 102 0.93 8.87 -2.22
CA ASN A 102 1.51 7.52 -2.36
C ASN A 102 2.82 7.34 -1.59
N LEU A 103 3.68 8.37 -1.54
CA LEU A 103 5.00 8.28 -0.90
C LEU A 103 5.03 8.96 0.46
N ASN A 104 4.61 10.22 0.55
CA ASN A 104 4.66 10.94 1.82
C ASN A 104 3.71 10.33 2.86
N SER A 105 2.50 9.92 2.45
CA SER A 105 1.58 9.18 3.33
C SER A 105 2.18 7.88 3.87
N CYS A 106 2.84 7.12 2.99
CA CYS A 106 3.53 5.89 3.38
C CYS A 106 4.68 6.18 4.36
N PHE A 107 5.47 7.24 4.13
CA PHE A 107 6.52 7.70 5.03
C PHE A 107 5.95 8.07 6.40
N LEU A 108 4.95 8.95 6.45
CA LEU A 108 4.34 9.39 7.71
C LEU A 108 3.80 8.21 8.52
N MET A 109 2.97 7.38 7.92
CA MET A 109 2.39 6.24 8.62
C MET A 109 3.45 5.24 9.09
N SER A 110 4.44 4.95 8.25
CA SER A 110 5.51 4.01 8.63
C SER A 110 6.35 4.52 9.79
N THR A 111 6.69 5.81 9.82
CA THR A 111 7.52 6.40 10.89
C THR A 111 6.77 6.48 12.22
N TYR A 112 5.51 6.94 12.24
CA TYR A 112 4.71 7.02 13.46
C TYR A 112 4.37 5.64 14.02
N VAL A 113 4.07 4.66 13.16
CA VAL A 113 3.83 3.29 13.62
C VAL A 113 5.12 2.62 14.08
N ALA A 114 6.24 2.83 13.40
CA ALA A 114 7.54 2.31 13.86
C ALA A 114 7.93 2.87 15.22
N GLN A 115 7.71 4.17 15.45
CA GLN A 115 7.92 4.78 16.76
C GLN A 115 7.05 4.11 17.83
N LYS A 116 5.73 3.96 17.58
CA LYS A 116 4.82 3.27 18.50
C LYS A 116 5.26 1.83 18.78
N MET A 117 5.67 1.08 17.76
CA MET A 117 6.17 -0.28 17.92
C MET A 117 7.45 -0.32 18.78
N ALA A 118 8.38 0.62 18.58
CA ALA A 118 9.62 0.70 19.34
C ALA A 118 9.35 1.05 20.82
N GLU A 119 8.51 2.05 21.09
CA GLU A 119 8.10 2.48 22.42
C GLU A 119 7.41 1.35 23.21
N THR A 120 6.56 0.59 22.56
CA THR A 120 5.83 -0.54 23.17
C THR A 120 6.62 -1.86 23.11
N ARG A 121 7.85 -1.85 22.60
CA ARG A 121 8.71 -3.03 22.40
C ARG A 121 8.01 -4.14 21.60
N THR A 122 7.16 -3.75 20.65
CA THR A 122 6.43 -4.66 19.78
C THR A 122 7.31 -5.13 18.64
N LYS A 123 7.48 -6.44 18.51
CA LYS A 123 8.09 -7.06 17.33
C LYS A 123 7.07 -7.03 16.20
N GLY A 124 7.19 -6.05 15.31
CA GLY A 124 6.16 -5.76 14.33
C GLY A 124 6.58 -6.04 12.88
N VAL A 125 5.63 -5.80 11.96
CA VAL A 125 5.90 -5.78 10.52
C VAL A 125 5.14 -4.63 9.85
N ILE A 126 5.84 -3.93 8.95
CA ILE A 126 5.31 -2.89 8.08
C ILE A 126 5.26 -3.45 6.66
N ILE A 127 4.08 -3.42 6.04
CA ILE A 127 3.86 -3.89 4.66
C ILE A 127 3.43 -2.69 3.83
N ASN A 128 4.25 -2.32 2.87
CA ASN A 128 4.00 -1.21 1.97
C ASN A 128 3.56 -1.72 0.59
N PHE A 129 2.64 -1.00 -0.06
CA PHE A 129 2.22 -1.31 -1.41
C PHE A 129 2.96 -0.46 -2.44
N SER A 130 3.77 -1.12 -3.26
CA SER A 130 4.31 -0.59 -4.52
C SER A 130 3.37 -0.94 -5.69
N SER A 131 3.91 -1.12 -6.87
CA SER A 131 3.21 -1.48 -8.10
C SER A 131 4.21 -1.96 -9.13
N VAL A 132 3.78 -2.76 -10.09
CA VAL A 132 4.54 -3.03 -11.32
C VAL A 132 4.96 -1.73 -12.04
N SER A 133 4.22 -0.63 -11.83
CA SER A 133 4.56 0.70 -12.36
C SER A 133 5.81 1.34 -11.73
N ALA A 134 6.38 0.77 -10.66
CA ALA A 134 7.61 1.28 -10.06
C ALA A 134 8.83 1.23 -11.00
N GLU A 135 8.81 0.33 -11.97
CA GLU A 135 9.84 0.20 -13.01
C GLU A 135 9.71 1.26 -14.14
N GLY A 136 8.64 2.04 -14.11
CA GLY A 136 8.31 3.06 -15.11
C GLY A 136 7.13 2.63 -15.99
N ASN A 137 6.04 3.39 -15.94
CA ASN A 137 4.88 3.17 -16.81
C ASN A 137 4.54 4.45 -17.57
N MET A 138 4.37 4.33 -18.86
CA MET A 138 4.07 5.47 -19.75
C MET A 138 2.80 6.19 -19.28
N GLY A 139 2.88 7.51 -19.14
CA GLY A 139 1.80 8.34 -18.62
C GLY A 139 1.67 8.34 -17.10
N GLN A 140 2.53 7.64 -16.35
CA GLN A 140 2.45 7.54 -14.88
C GLN A 140 3.71 8.04 -14.18
N ALA A 141 4.33 9.11 -14.67
CA ALA A 141 5.62 9.59 -14.15
C ALA A 141 5.62 9.80 -12.63
N ALA A 142 4.65 10.54 -12.09
CA ALA A 142 4.54 10.79 -10.64
C ALA A 142 4.25 9.51 -9.86
N TYR A 143 3.35 8.66 -10.38
CA TYR A 143 2.98 7.40 -9.72
C TYR A 143 4.14 6.41 -9.71
N SER A 144 4.84 6.25 -10.83
CA SER A 144 6.02 5.40 -10.93
C SER A 144 7.13 5.86 -9.98
N ALA A 145 7.43 7.15 -9.97
CA ALA A 145 8.42 7.74 -9.06
C ALA A 145 8.05 7.50 -7.59
N ALA A 146 6.76 7.70 -7.22
CA ALA A 146 6.29 7.45 -5.86
C ALA A 146 6.45 5.98 -5.46
N LYS A 147 6.07 5.04 -6.34
CA LYS A 147 6.12 3.61 -6.05
C LYS A 147 7.56 3.06 -6.01
N ALA A 148 8.44 3.54 -6.87
CA ALA A 148 9.89 3.27 -6.77
C ALA A 148 10.47 3.84 -5.45
N GLY A 149 10.04 5.05 -5.05
CA GLY A 149 10.41 5.65 -3.76
C GLY A 149 9.98 4.79 -2.57
N VAL A 150 8.76 4.24 -2.59
CA VAL A 150 8.26 3.32 -1.56
C VAL A 150 9.14 2.08 -1.43
N GLU A 151 9.60 1.50 -2.54
CA GLU A 151 10.50 0.33 -2.51
C GLU A 151 11.84 0.65 -1.86
N SER A 152 12.46 1.75 -2.28
CA SER A 152 13.74 2.19 -1.71
C SER A 152 13.59 2.55 -0.23
N PHE A 153 12.56 3.31 0.13
CA PHE A 153 12.25 3.68 1.51
C PHE A 153 12.04 2.45 2.40
N THR A 154 11.34 1.43 1.93
CA THR A 154 11.12 0.20 2.71
C THR A 154 12.40 -0.56 2.99
N LYS A 155 13.37 -0.53 2.07
CA LYS A 155 14.70 -1.11 2.32
C LYS A 155 15.45 -0.36 3.42
N VAL A 156 15.26 0.96 3.53
CA VAL A 156 15.81 1.76 4.65
C VAL A 156 15.15 1.37 5.96
N LEU A 157 13.79 1.31 5.99
CA LEU A 157 13.05 0.86 7.17
C LEU A 157 13.54 -0.50 7.68
N ALA A 158 13.73 -1.47 6.77
CA ALA A 158 14.17 -2.81 7.14
C ALA A 158 15.57 -2.81 7.81
N LYS A 159 16.47 -1.95 7.32
CA LYS A 159 17.84 -1.84 7.88
C LYS A 159 17.87 -1.13 9.23
N GLU A 160 17.14 -0.01 9.34
CA GLU A 160 17.18 0.82 10.55
C GLU A 160 16.34 0.22 11.69
N LEU A 161 15.19 -0.38 11.36
CA LEU A 161 14.26 -0.90 12.36
C LEU A 161 14.55 -2.35 12.79
N GLY A 162 15.45 -3.04 12.10
CA GLY A 162 15.83 -4.42 12.42
C GLY A 162 16.32 -4.60 13.85
N MET A 163 17.06 -3.63 14.40
CA MET A 163 17.52 -3.65 15.80
C MET A 163 16.37 -3.66 16.80
N PHE A 164 15.21 -3.09 16.45
CA PHE A 164 13.98 -3.12 17.24
C PHE A 164 13.12 -4.36 16.96
N LYS A 165 13.60 -5.28 16.12
CA LYS A 165 12.86 -6.47 15.65
C LYS A 165 11.58 -6.11 14.89
N ILE A 166 11.57 -4.97 14.20
CA ILE A 166 10.53 -4.54 13.30
C ILE A 166 10.99 -4.83 11.86
N ARG A 167 10.19 -5.59 11.13
CA ARG A 167 10.44 -5.93 9.73
C ARG A 167 9.70 -4.96 8.80
N ALA A 168 10.18 -4.79 7.58
CA ALA A 168 9.49 -4.03 6.55
C ALA A 168 9.60 -4.75 5.20
N CYS A 169 8.48 -4.89 4.50
CA CYS A 169 8.40 -5.54 3.19
C CYS A 169 7.51 -4.75 2.24
N VAL A 170 7.70 -4.98 0.95
CA VAL A 170 6.87 -4.39 -0.11
C VAL A 170 6.13 -5.50 -0.85
N ILE A 171 4.87 -5.23 -1.18
CA ILE A 171 4.12 -5.96 -2.20
C ILE A 171 4.01 -5.05 -3.42
N ALA A 172 4.41 -5.55 -4.59
CA ALA A 172 4.32 -4.86 -5.88
C ALA A 172 3.31 -5.59 -6.78
N PRO A 173 2.02 -5.22 -6.74
CA PRO A 173 1.01 -5.86 -7.58
C PRO A 173 1.13 -5.45 -9.04
N GLY A 174 0.80 -6.37 -9.95
CA GLY A 174 0.35 -6.05 -11.30
C GLY A 174 -1.11 -5.62 -11.32
N PHE A 175 -1.82 -5.95 -12.41
CA PHE A 175 -3.25 -5.67 -12.52
C PHE A 175 -4.06 -6.72 -11.75
N ILE A 176 -4.80 -6.26 -10.74
CA ILE A 176 -5.64 -7.09 -9.88
C ILE A 176 -7.11 -6.90 -10.28
N ASP A 177 -7.86 -7.98 -10.40
CA ASP A 177 -9.30 -7.96 -10.68
C ASP A 177 -10.08 -7.45 -9.46
N THR A 178 -10.28 -6.14 -9.42
CA THR A 178 -11.00 -5.45 -8.36
C THR A 178 -12.10 -4.55 -8.96
N PRO A 179 -13.10 -4.15 -8.17
CA PRO A 179 -14.10 -3.17 -8.63
C PRO A 179 -13.48 -1.87 -9.16
N SER A 180 -12.40 -1.39 -8.54
CA SER A 180 -11.70 -0.18 -8.99
C SER A 180 -11.01 -0.38 -10.34
N THR A 181 -10.42 -1.54 -10.59
CA THR A 181 -9.81 -1.88 -11.89
C THR A 181 -10.89 -1.91 -13.00
N LYS A 182 -12.02 -2.55 -12.73
CA LYS A 182 -13.16 -2.59 -13.68
C LYS A 182 -13.78 -1.22 -13.92
N LYS A 183 -13.74 -0.33 -12.95
CA LYS A 183 -14.23 1.06 -13.11
C LYS A 183 -13.24 1.93 -13.88
N ALA A 184 -11.93 1.69 -13.70
CA ALA A 184 -10.87 2.50 -14.29
C ALA A 184 -10.50 2.09 -15.73
N LEU A 185 -10.69 0.82 -16.10
CA LEU A 185 -10.28 0.26 -17.38
C LEU A 185 -11.50 -0.25 -18.16
N SER A 186 -11.51 0.03 -19.48
CA SER A 186 -12.47 -0.60 -20.38
C SER A 186 -12.20 -2.10 -20.52
N GLU A 187 -13.19 -2.87 -20.97
CA GLU A 187 -13.03 -4.31 -21.23
C GLU A 187 -11.88 -4.60 -22.21
N SER A 188 -11.73 -3.79 -23.24
CA SER A 188 -10.64 -3.91 -24.21
C SER A 188 -9.25 -3.69 -23.57
N MET A 189 -9.13 -2.76 -22.63
CA MET A 189 -7.91 -2.54 -21.87
C MET A 189 -7.64 -3.70 -20.88
N ILE A 190 -8.66 -4.24 -20.24
CA ILE A 190 -8.53 -5.42 -19.38
C ILE A 190 -8.01 -6.60 -20.20
N ASP A 191 -8.57 -6.85 -21.38
CA ASP A 191 -8.12 -7.93 -22.28
C ASP A 191 -6.70 -7.68 -22.82
N TYR A 192 -6.36 -6.44 -23.09
CA TYR A 192 -4.99 -6.07 -23.47
C TYR A 192 -4.00 -6.44 -22.35
N TRP A 193 -4.28 -6.07 -21.11
CA TRP A 193 -3.40 -6.38 -19.97
C TRP A 193 -3.34 -7.86 -19.67
N LYS A 194 -4.45 -8.60 -19.79
CA LYS A 194 -4.42 -10.07 -19.71
C LYS A 194 -3.49 -10.68 -20.76
N LYS A 195 -3.55 -10.19 -22.01
CA LYS A 195 -2.67 -10.67 -23.09
C LYS A 195 -1.21 -10.29 -22.89
N LYS A 196 -0.93 -9.16 -22.26
CA LYS A 196 0.45 -8.73 -21.93
C LYS A 196 1.03 -9.50 -20.76
N THR A 197 0.23 -9.87 -19.79
CA THR A 197 0.67 -10.66 -18.64
C THR A 197 1.07 -12.08 -19.10
N PRO A 198 2.27 -12.57 -18.80
CA PRO A 198 2.70 -13.93 -19.17
C PRO A 198 1.73 -15.01 -18.72
N LEU A 199 1.17 -14.94 -17.51
CA LEU A 199 0.16 -15.87 -17.03
C LEU A 199 -1.24 -15.70 -17.64
N ARG A 200 -1.43 -14.77 -18.60
CA ARG A 200 -2.67 -14.56 -19.39
C ARG A 200 -3.92 -14.32 -18.54
N LYS A 201 -3.76 -13.76 -17.35
CA LYS A 201 -4.86 -13.43 -16.43
C LYS A 201 -4.51 -12.21 -15.59
N LEU A 202 -5.52 -11.57 -15.00
CA LEU A 202 -5.32 -10.64 -13.90
C LEU A 202 -5.08 -11.41 -12.61
N GLY A 203 -4.38 -10.78 -11.67
CA GLY A 203 -4.30 -11.26 -10.30
C GLY A 203 -5.66 -11.15 -9.62
N LYS A 204 -5.85 -11.90 -8.54
CA LYS A 204 -7.05 -11.85 -7.70
C LYS A 204 -6.69 -11.34 -6.31
N MET A 205 -7.69 -10.93 -5.54
CA MET A 205 -7.50 -10.48 -4.16
C MET A 205 -6.81 -11.56 -3.30
N GLU A 206 -7.15 -12.84 -3.52
CA GLU A 206 -6.55 -13.96 -2.80
C GLU A 206 -5.02 -14.04 -3.01
N ASN A 207 -4.51 -13.61 -4.17
CA ASN A 207 -3.07 -13.59 -4.41
C ASN A 207 -2.38 -12.53 -3.55
N ILE A 208 -3.02 -11.39 -3.34
CA ILE A 208 -2.52 -10.33 -2.45
C ILE A 208 -2.60 -10.78 -0.99
N ILE A 209 -3.73 -11.35 -0.58
CA ILE A 209 -3.97 -11.80 0.80
C ILE A 209 -2.97 -12.88 1.19
N SER A 210 -2.79 -13.92 0.37
CA SER A 210 -1.82 -14.99 0.65
C SER A 210 -0.39 -14.47 0.77
N THR A 211 -0.03 -13.43 0.02
CA THR A 211 1.27 -12.80 0.13
C THR A 211 1.40 -11.98 1.42
N ILE A 212 0.35 -11.26 1.84
CA ILE A 212 0.33 -10.55 3.12
C ILE A 212 0.51 -11.54 4.27
N GLU A 213 -0.27 -12.64 4.27
CA GLU A 213 -0.17 -13.69 5.28
C GLU A 213 1.24 -14.30 5.31
N PHE A 214 1.82 -14.61 4.16
CA PHE A 214 3.19 -15.10 4.05
C PHE A 214 4.20 -14.12 4.65
N ILE A 215 4.10 -12.80 4.36
CA ILE A 215 4.99 -11.80 4.95
C ILE A 215 4.85 -11.75 6.47
N ILE A 216 3.62 -11.82 6.98
CA ILE A 216 3.35 -11.78 8.43
C ILE A 216 3.95 -13.00 9.12
N GLU A 217 3.71 -14.21 8.58
CA GLU A 217 4.08 -15.48 9.19
C GLU A 217 5.57 -15.80 9.05
N ASN A 218 6.22 -15.39 7.95
CA ASN A 218 7.65 -15.60 7.75
C ASN A 218 8.46 -14.50 8.45
N ASP A 219 9.00 -14.82 9.62
CA ASP A 219 9.69 -13.85 10.50
C ASP A 219 11.13 -13.53 10.09
N TYR A 220 11.67 -14.20 9.06
CA TYR A 220 13.00 -13.92 8.50
C TYR A 220 12.95 -13.06 7.23
N LEU A 221 11.76 -12.66 6.79
CA LEU A 221 11.57 -11.85 5.59
C LEU A 221 11.52 -10.36 5.93
N SER A 222 12.50 -9.58 5.44
CA SER A 222 12.59 -8.11 5.60
C SER A 222 13.39 -7.48 4.48
N GLY A 223 13.06 -6.25 4.09
CA GLY A 223 13.76 -5.47 3.07
C GLY A 223 13.52 -5.92 1.62
N THR A 224 12.57 -6.82 1.39
CA THR A 224 12.29 -7.39 0.08
C THR A 224 11.07 -6.76 -0.59
N VAL A 225 11.07 -6.79 -1.93
CA VAL A 225 9.93 -6.50 -2.80
C VAL A 225 9.39 -7.82 -3.34
N LEU A 226 8.13 -8.11 -3.09
CA LEU A 226 7.43 -9.27 -3.61
C LEU A 226 6.53 -8.84 -4.77
N HIS A 227 6.93 -9.22 -5.98
CA HIS A 227 6.17 -8.95 -7.21
C HIS A 227 5.02 -9.95 -7.35
N ILE A 228 3.79 -9.45 -7.42
CA ILE A 228 2.55 -10.24 -7.59
C ILE A 228 1.88 -9.77 -8.87
N ASP A 229 2.52 -10.02 -10.00
CA ASP A 229 2.24 -9.39 -11.29
C ASP A 229 1.99 -10.40 -12.43
N GLY A 230 2.12 -11.71 -12.16
CA GLY A 230 1.97 -12.76 -13.18
C GLY A 230 3.09 -12.76 -14.22
N GLY A 231 4.26 -12.17 -13.90
CA GLY A 231 5.40 -12.00 -14.78
C GLY A 231 5.29 -10.79 -15.71
N LEU A 232 4.37 -9.85 -15.44
CA LEU A 232 4.22 -8.63 -16.23
C LEU A 232 5.39 -7.68 -15.99
N THR A 233 6.00 -7.22 -17.07
CA THR A 233 6.92 -6.07 -17.13
C THR A 233 6.29 -4.98 -17.99
N LEU A 234 6.46 -3.69 -17.60
CA LEU A 234 5.87 -2.52 -18.29
C LEU A 234 6.87 -1.82 -19.21
#